data_93178ad38bee2e6ccd3acd69f9317738
#
_entry.id   93178ad38bee2e6ccd3acd69f9317738
#
_cell.length_a   1.000
_cell.length_b   1.000
_cell.length_c   1.000
_cell.angle_alpha   90.00
_cell.angle_beta   90.00
_cell.angle_gamma   90.00
#
_symmetry.space_group_name_H-M   'P 1'
#
loop_
_entity.id
_entity.type
_entity.pdbx_description
1 polymer ?
#
loop_
_entity_poly.entity_id
_entity_poly.type
_entity_poly.pdbx_seq_one_letter_code
_entity_poly.pdbx_strand_id
1 'polypeptide(L)' 'VDPKVIPYYTKMFIQTTNGRRVYGMGTALDCGGAIKGNIVDLWFPSKGDCYNWGRRNVTVYILDKKAN' A
#
# COMPACT_ATOMS: atom_id res chain seq x y z
N VAL A 1 1.39 -6.17 -1.68
CA VAL A 1 0.68 -5.91 -2.95
C VAL A 1 0.55 -7.17 -3.76
N ASP A 2 -0.37 -7.15 -4.69
CA ASP A 2 -0.46 -8.16 -5.74
C ASP A 2 0.36 -7.65 -6.92
N PRO A 3 1.47 -8.33 -7.28
CA PRO A 3 2.33 -7.83 -8.35
C PRO A 3 1.68 -7.84 -9.72
N LYS A 4 0.54 -8.50 -9.87
CA LYS A 4 -0.26 -8.42 -11.11
C LYS A 4 -0.99 -7.09 -11.23
N VAL A 5 -1.20 -6.38 -10.11
CA VAL A 5 -1.87 -5.09 -10.07
C VAL A 5 -0.86 -3.98 -9.89
N ILE A 6 0.04 -4.13 -8.92
CA ILE A 6 1.10 -3.17 -8.63
C ILE A 6 2.43 -3.92 -8.69
N PRO A 7 3.23 -3.71 -9.73
CA PRO A 7 4.51 -4.40 -9.85
C PRO A 7 5.45 -4.08 -8.68
N TYR A 8 6.36 -5.00 -8.40
CA TYR A 8 7.39 -4.76 -7.39
C TYR A 8 8.18 -3.50 -7.71
N TYR A 9 8.63 -2.84 -6.67
CA TYR A 9 9.44 -1.61 -6.71
C TYR A 9 8.69 -0.39 -7.23
N THR A 10 7.38 -0.50 -7.42
CA THR A 10 6.55 0.66 -7.72
C THR A 10 6.50 1.56 -6.49
N LYS A 11 6.77 2.83 -6.67
CA LYS A 11 6.64 3.82 -5.60
C LYS A 11 5.24 4.41 -5.60
N MET A 12 4.71 4.61 -4.41
CA MET A 12 3.33 5.06 -4.28
C MET A 12 3.15 5.92 -3.04
N PHE A 13 2.12 6.73 -3.07
CA PHE A 13 1.65 7.48 -1.92
C PHE A 13 0.29 6.93 -1.53
N ILE A 14 0.09 6.65 -0.26
CA ILE A 14 -1.10 5.96 0.22
C ILE A 14 -1.76 6.78 1.31
N GLN A 15 -3.06 6.99 1.18
CA GLN A 15 -3.88 7.63 2.20
C GLN A 15 -5.23 6.94 2.25
N THR A 16 -5.96 7.16 3.34
CA THR A 16 -7.32 6.63 3.42
C THR A 16 -8.18 7.29 2.36
N THR A 17 -9.20 6.55 1.90
CA THR A 17 -10.09 7.04 0.84
C THR A 17 -10.79 8.34 1.24
N ASN A 18 -11.09 8.52 2.54
CA ASN A 18 -11.68 9.75 3.03
C ASN A 18 -10.65 10.89 3.23
N GLY A 19 -9.37 10.62 3.02
CA GLY A 19 -8.31 11.62 3.14
C GLY A 19 -7.92 12.02 4.55
N ARG A 20 -8.50 11.39 5.57
CA ARG A 20 -8.26 11.80 6.96
C ARG A 20 -6.96 11.26 7.55
N ARG A 21 -6.44 10.16 7.02
CA ARG A 21 -5.19 9.58 7.46
C ARG A 21 -4.28 9.33 6.27
N VAL A 22 -3.02 9.52 6.50
CA VAL A 22 -1.99 9.34 5.46
C VAL A 22 -1.02 8.28 5.95
N TYR A 23 -0.84 7.23 5.15
CA TYR A 23 0.25 6.29 5.39
C TYR A 23 1.56 6.90 4.93
N GLY A 24 1.54 7.54 3.76
CA GLY A 24 2.70 8.19 3.21
C GLY A 24 3.29 7.41 2.05
N MET A 25 4.58 7.59 1.86
CA MET A 25 5.31 6.97 0.76
C MET A 25 5.60 5.50 1.06
N GLY A 26 5.47 4.69 0.04
CA GLY A 26 5.80 3.27 0.14
C GLY A 26 6.34 2.75 -1.18
N THR A 27 7.00 1.61 -1.11
CA THR A 27 7.49 0.89 -2.28
C THR A 27 6.95 -0.53 -2.22
N ALA A 28 6.47 -1.03 -3.34
CA ALA A 28 5.97 -2.39 -3.42
C ALA A 28 7.14 -3.37 -3.36
N LEU A 29 7.27 -4.10 -2.26
CA LEU A 29 8.41 -4.98 -2.02
C LEU A 29 8.04 -6.45 -1.88
N ASP A 30 6.77 -6.75 -1.61
CA ASP A 30 6.42 -8.10 -1.20
C ASP A 30 5.00 -8.47 -1.63
N CYS A 31 4.71 -9.75 -1.61
CA CYS A 31 3.38 -10.28 -1.89
C CYS A 31 3.02 -11.32 -0.86
N GLY A 32 1.77 -11.71 -0.84
CA GLY A 32 1.31 -12.78 0.05
C GLY A 32 0.11 -13.49 -0.56
N GLY A 33 -0.14 -14.72 -0.11
CA GLY A 33 -1.22 -15.52 -0.65
C GLY A 33 -2.60 -14.88 -0.53
N ALA A 34 -2.81 -14.08 0.51
CA ALA A 34 -4.06 -13.37 0.75
C ALA A 34 -4.10 -11.98 0.13
N ILE A 35 -3.00 -11.50 -0.43
CA ILE A 35 -2.90 -10.15 -0.97
C ILE A 35 -3.07 -10.22 -2.49
N LYS A 36 -4.31 -10.21 -2.92
CA LYS A 36 -4.68 -10.38 -4.32
C LYS A 36 -5.53 -9.22 -4.79
N GLY A 37 -5.38 -8.88 -6.07
CA GLY A 37 -6.17 -7.82 -6.69
C GLY A 37 -5.91 -6.46 -6.04
N ASN A 38 -6.98 -5.78 -5.66
CA ASN A 38 -6.91 -4.42 -5.11
C ASN A 38 -6.70 -4.40 -3.61
N ILE A 39 -5.96 -5.33 -3.08
CA ILE A 39 -5.62 -5.40 -1.66
C ILE A 39 -4.15 -5.07 -1.51
N VAL A 40 -3.83 -4.21 -0.54
CA VAL A 40 -2.46 -3.89 -0.17
C VAL A 40 -2.28 -4.15 1.32
N ASP A 41 -1.07 -4.60 1.69
CA ASP A 41 -0.69 -4.80 3.06
C ASP A 41 0.40 -3.79 3.40
N LEU A 42 0.16 -3.01 4.45
CA LEU A 42 1.04 -1.91 4.83
C LEU A 42 1.91 -2.32 5.99
N TRP A 43 3.18 -1.99 5.88
CA TRP A 43 4.14 -2.24 6.94
C TRP A 43 4.13 -1.10 7.96
N PHE A 44 4.20 -1.45 9.23
CA PHE A 44 4.31 -0.49 10.33
C PHE A 44 5.44 -0.91 11.27
N PRO A 45 6.12 0.05 11.88
CA PRO A 45 7.25 -0.26 12.77
C PRO A 45 6.84 -0.92 14.08
N SER A 46 5.57 -0.84 14.47
CA SER A 46 5.09 -1.47 15.68
C SER A 46 3.74 -2.12 15.45
N LYS A 47 3.43 -3.13 16.27
CA LYS A 47 2.12 -3.77 16.24
C LYS A 47 1.00 -2.81 16.61
N GLY A 48 1.28 -1.89 17.54
CA GLY A 48 0.30 -0.88 17.95
C GLY A 48 -0.11 0.00 16.78
N ASP A 49 0.83 0.47 15.99
CA ASP A 49 0.53 1.27 14.80
C ASP A 49 -0.27 0.47 13.79
N CYS A 50 0.09 -0.80 13.60
CA CYS A 50 -0.61 -1.69 12.70
C CYS A 50 -2.08 -1.88 13.13
N TYR A 51 -2.31 -2.15 14.40
CA TYR A 51 -3.65 -2.31 14.93
C TYR A 51 -4.46 -1.03 14.84
N ASN A 52 -3.85 0.12 15.10
CA ASN A 52 -4.52 1.41 14.98
C ASN A 52 -4.97 1.70 13.56
N TRP A 53 -4.16 1.31 12.58
CA TRP A 53 -4.54 1.47 11.18
C TRP A 53 -5.69 0.53 10.83
N GLY A 54 -5.56 -0.74 11.20
CA GLY A 54 -6.57 -1.76 10.94
C GLY A 54 -6.77 -2.02 9.45
N ARG A 55 -7.95 -2.52 9.13
CA ARG A 55 -8.36 -2.76 7.73
C ARG A 55 -9.26 -1.61 7.31
N ARG A 56 -8.88 -0.94 6.24
CA ARG A 56 -9.67 0.20 5.74
C ARG A 56 -9.38 0.43 4.27
N ASN A 57 -10.29 1.16 3.65
CA ASN A 57 -10.11 1.53 2.26
C ASN A 57 -9.08 2.63 2.13
N VAL A 58 -8.21 2.47 1.14
CA VAL A 58 -7.16 3.44 0.87
C VAL A 58 -7.16 3.80 -0.61
N THR A 59 -6.62 4.97 -0.91
CA THR A 59 -6.32 5.39 -2.26
C THR A 59 -4.81 5.30 -2.45
N VAL A 60 -4.40 4.63 -3.51
CA VAL A 60 -2.99 4.47 -3.84
C VAL A 60 -2.69 5.29 -5.07
N TYR A 61 -1.79 6.25 -4.92
CA TYR A 61 -1.30 7.05 -6.03
C TYR A 61 0.03 6.48 -6.51
N ILE A 62 0.08 6.08 -7.77
CA ILE A 62 1.30 5.56 -8.37
C ILE A 62 2.17 6.74 -8.77
N LEU A 63 3.34 6.87 -8.16
CA LEU A 63 4.19 8.04 -8.32
C LEU A 63 5.34 7.83 -9.29
N ASP A 64 5.86 6.63 -9.30
CA ASP A 64 7.02 6.31 -10.14
C ASP A 64 6.63 5.22 -11.11
N LYS A 65 6.13 5.64 -12.22
CA LYS A 65 5.77 4.75 -13.28
C LYS A 65 6.94 4.69 -14.24
N LYS A 66 7.68 3.61 -14.21
CA LYS A 66 8.77 3.46 -15.16
C LYS A 66 8.24 3.58 -16.57
N ALA A 67 8.75 4.52 -17.28
CA ALA A 67 8.27 4.81 -18.63
C ALA A 67 8.73 3.82 -19.65
N ASN A 68 9.59 2.95 -19.27
CA ASN A 68 10.18 2.02 -20.22
C ASN A 68 9.85 0.60 -19.98
#